data_9efe3af66e50882f575c2c8d50bc692e
#
_entry.id   9efe3af66e50882f575c2c8d50bc692e
#
_cell.length_a   1.000
_cell.length_b   1.000
_cell.length_c   1.000
_cell.angle_alpha   90.00
_cell.angle_beta   90.00
_cell.angle_gamma   90.00
#
_symmetry.space_group_name_H-M   'P 1'
#
loop_
_entity.id
_entity.type
_entity.pdbx_description
1 polymer ?
#
loop_
_entity_poly.entity_id
_entity_poly.type
_entity_poly.pdbx_seq_one_letter_code
_entity_poly.pdbx_strand_id
1 'polypeptide(L)'
;MSTPQSSPPSADASPPESSARSGGSTNWSPIVALAAGIAVLVGSEFLPASVLPAMAGDLGVSEGTAGLAVAATAVAGAITAPSIAVLLPRTDRRTVLTGLLVAAAVSNLAVAVAPGFAVLLLGRLVLGVAIAGYWSFAFGAGTRAVPGRDSVVSTSIALGVTLATIGGVPLASLLGDAVGWRLVFGVAAALGIAAALAVALTLPPVPPHPAAGMAMLRAALANRWLMAGVLGVVLVAFGNFAAYPYIRVAIEDIDAGATVWLLLAWGVGGMAGNLAAGRFAGRLRAVVAAAPLLLAGGLLVTATAPSLPVLAAGVVVWGLAFNMVPVATQLWVTRVEPERAESALSLQVTAFQVAITLGSASGGALLDARGMQAALLLGTGFAAAAGLLFAALRVPRG
;
A
#
# COMPACT_ATOMS: atom_id res chain seq x y z
N MET A 1 28.41 79.79 -27.83
CA MET A 1 26.95 79.66 -27.63
C MET A 1 26.43 78.82 -28.76
N SER A 2 26.26 77.52 -28.55
CA SER A 2 25.75 76.60 -29.56
C SER A 2 24.90 75.58 -28.81
N THR A 3 23.64 75.62 -29.03
CA THR A 3 22.62 74.70 -28.49
C THR A 3 22.71 73.34 -29.15
N PRO A 4 22.58 72.23 -28.42
CA PRO A 4 22.46 70.92 -29.03
C PRO A 4 20.99 70.65 -29.40
N GLN A 5 20.82 70.19 -30.63
CA GLN A 5 19.55 69.65 -31.16
C GLN A 5 19.22 68.30 -30.52
N SER A 6 18.00 68.17 -30.02
CA SER A 6 17.39 66.93 -29.56
C SER A 6 16.81 66.12 -30.74
N SER A 7 17.24 64.90 -30.95
CA SER A 7 16.66 63.95 -31.89
C SER A 7 15.40 63.29 -31.27
N PRO A 8 14.34 63.00 -32.05
CA PRO A 8 13.14 62.33 -31.52
C PRO A 8 13.36 60.80 -31.34
N PRO A 9 12.66 60.16 -30.42
CA PRO A 9 12.74 58.71 -30.22
C PRO A 9 12.00 57.97 -31.32
N SER A 10 12.64 56.96 -31.90
CA SER A 10 12.06 56.04 -32.86
C SER A 10 11.05 55.11 -32.11
N ALA A 11 9.79 55.30 -32.46
CA ALA A 11 8.73 54.35 -32.18
C ALA A 11 8.84 53.15 -33.14
N ASP A 12 9.28 52.03 -32.66
CA ASP A 12 8.93 50.71 -33.21
C ASP A 12 9.29 49.63 -32.17
N ALA A 13 8.43 49.44 -31.18
CA ALA A 13 8.45 48.30 -30.32
C ALA A 13 7.13 47.56 -30.55
N SER A 14 7.14 46.65 -31.53
CA SER A 14 6.06 45.62 -31.65
C SER A 14 5.93 44.84 -30.34
N PRO A 15 4.72 44.63 -29.83
CA PRO A 15 4.51 43.83 -28.62
C PRO A 15 5.04 42.40 -28.88
N PRO A 16 5.67 41.76 -27.89
CA PRO A 16 6.04 40.36 -28.04
C PRO A 16 4.78 39.55 -28.29
N GLU A 17 4.79 38.87 -29.44
CA GLU A 17 3.78 37.87 -29.76
C GLU A 17 3.59 36.95 -28.57
N SER A 18 2.38 36.99 -27.99
CA SER A 18 1.94 36.02 -26.99
C SER A 18 2.09 34.65 -27.64
N SER A 19 3.12 33.90 -27.22
CA SER A 19 3.26 32.49 -27.56
C SER A 19 1.93 31.80 -27.19
N ALA A 20 1.16 31.53 -28.23
CA ALA A 20 -0.05 30.72 -28.15
C ALA A 20 0.29 29.48 -27.33
N ARG A 21 -0.25 29.40 -26.13
CA ARG A 21 -0.28 28.15 -25.36
C ARG A 21 -1.00 27.14 -26.22
N SER A 22 -0.20 26.31 -26.89
CA SER A 22 -0.73 25.12 -27.55
C SER A 22 -1.47 24.31 -26.48
N GLY A 23 -2.77 24.37 -26.51
CA GLY A 23 -3.66 23.52 -25.71
C GLY A 23 -3.52 22.06 -26.15
N GLY A 24 -2.36 21.47 -25.94
CA GLY A 24 -2.12 20.05 -26.06
C GLY A 24 -2.98 19.36 -25.00
N SER A 25 -3.90 18.51 -25.42
CA SER A 25 -4.67 17.67 -24.51
C SER A 25 -3.68 16.91 -23.61
N THR A 26 -3.78 17.14 -22.30
CA THR A 26 -2.93 16.44 -21.32
C THR A 26 -3.12 14.94 -21.51
N ASN A 27 -2.05 14.23 -21.87
CA ASN A 27 -2.12 12.78 -22.01
C ASN A 27 -2.18 12.13 -20.62
N TRP A 28 -3.36 11.62 -20.25
CA TRP A 28 -3.62 10.97 -18.98
C TRP A 28 -3.20 9.49 -18.95
N SER A 29 -2.88 8.91 -20.12
CA SER A 29 -2.60 7.48 -20.24
C SER A 29 -1.46 6.99 -19.33
N PRO A 30 -0.34 7.73 -19.12
CA PRO A 30 0.70 7.29 -18.20
C PRO A 30 0.20 7.18 -16.74
N ILE A 31 -0.62 8.14 -16.30
CA ILE A 31 -1.15 8.15 -14.93
C ILE A 31 -2.11 7.00 -14.71
N VAL A 32 -3.00 6.75 -15.68
CA VAL A 32 -3.94 5.61 -15.63
C VAL A 32 -3.20 4.28 -15.63
N ALA A 33 -2.16 4.14 -16.45
CA ALA A 33 -1.33 2.94 -16.49
C ALA A 33 -0.59 2.69 -15.16
N LEU A 34 -0.05 3.74 -14.54
CA LEU A 34 0.60 3.64 -13.23
C LEU A 34 -0.40 3.26 -12.13
N ALA A 35 -1.62 3.84 -12.15
CA ALA A 35 -2.68 3.50 -11.22
C ALA A 35 -3.18 2.06 -11.41
N ALA A 36 -3.31 1.59 -12.65
CA ALA A 36 -3.64 0.20 -12.95
C ALA A 36 -2.54 -0.75 -12.46
N GLY A 37 -1.27 -0.40 -12.66
CA GLY A 37 -0.13 -1.16 -12.15
C GLY A 37 -0.16 -1.34 -10.63
N ILE A 38 -0.39 -0.25 -9.88
CA ILE A 38 -0.48 -0.35 -8.41
C ILE A 38 -1.72 -1.14 -7.97
N ALA A 39 -2.85 -1.01 -8.69
CA ALA A 39 -4.06 -1.79 -8.40
C ALA A 39 -3.81 -3.30 -8.55
N VAL A 40 -3.13 -3.72 -9.62
CA VAL A 40 -2.77 -5.14 -9.82
C VAL A 40 -1.81 -5.63 -8.75
N LEU A 41 -0.80 -4.85 -8.40
CA LEU A 41 0.20 -5.23 -7.39
C LEU A 41 -0.42 -5.37 -6.00
N VAL A 42 -1.18 -4.38 -5.56
CA VAL A 42 -1.87 -4.39 -4.25
C VAL A 42 -2.96 -5.49 -4.23
N GLY A 43 -3.72 -5.63 -5.32
CA GLY A 43 -4.65 -6.75 -5.47
C GLY A 43 -3.94 -8.09 -5.29
N SER A 44 -2.83 -8.31 -6.00
CA SER A 44 -2.03 -9.54 -5.92
C SER A 44 -1.47 -9.78 -4.51
N GLU A 45 -1.13 -8.74 -3.77
CA GLU A 45 -0.64 -8.85 -2.39
C GLU A 45 -1.69 -9.50 -1.48
N PHE A 46 -2.96 -9.12 -1.65
CA PHE A 46 -4.06 -9.55 -0.79
C PHE A 46 -4.81 -10.80 -1.29
N LEU A 47 -4.52 -11.32 -2.49
CA LEU A 47 -5.16 -12.53 -3.03
C LEU A 47 -5.13 -13.72 -2.05
N PRO A 48 -4.01 -14.04 -1.36
CA PRO A 48 -4.00 -15.16 -0.42
C PRO A 48 -5.08 -15.04 0.65
N ALA A 49 -5.32 -13.84 1.20
CA ALA A 49 -6.34 -13.63 2.21
C ALA A 49 -7.77 -13.89 1.69
N SER A 50 -8.00 -13.70 0.38
CA SER A 50 -9.31 -13.92 -0.25
C SER A 50 -9.65 -15.39 -0.49
N VAL A 51 -8.62 -16.26 -0.64
CA VAL A 51 -8.77 -17.67 -1.04
C VAL A 51 -8.07 -18.63 -0.08
N LEU A 52 -7.72 -18.17 1.11
CA LEU A 52 -6.82 -18.84 2.03
C LEU A 52 -7.25 -20.27 2.40
N PRO A 53 -8.52 -20.57 2.78
CA PRO A 53 -8.92 -21.93 3.14
C PRO A 53 -8.81 -22.90 1.96
N ALA A 54 -9.25 -22.50 0.75
CA ALA A 54 -9.14 -23.32 -0.45
C ALA A 54 -7.69 -23.61 -0.84
N MET A 55 -6.81 -22.59 -0.70
CA MET A 55 -5.39 -22.71 -0.96
C MET A 55 -4.70 -23.64 0.06
N ALA A 56 -5.02 -23.53 1.33
CA ALA A 56 -4.49 -24.36 2.40
C ALA A 56 -4.88 -25.84 2.20
N GLY A 57 -6.17 -26.09 1.95
CA GLY A 57 -6.68 -27.44 1.73
C GLY A 57 -6.08 -28.14 0.52
N ASP A 58 -5.95 -27.43 -0.62
CA ASP A 58 -5.39 -27.99 -1.85
C ASP A 58 -3.87 -28.24 -1.77
N LEU A 59 -3.13 -27.44 -1.00
CA LEU A 59 -1.68 -27.60 -0.81
C LEU A 59 -1.32 -28.48 0.40
N GLY A 60 -2.31 -28.98 1.16
CA GLY A 60 -2.11 -29.86 2.31
C GLY A 60 -1.37 -29.19 3.48
N VAL A 61 -1.58 -27.89 3.69
CA VAL A 61 -1.00 -27.12 4.79
C VAL A 61 -2.09 -26.54 5.69
N SER A 62 -1.74 -26.16 6.94
CA SER A 62 -2.68 -25.45 7.80
C SER A 62 -2.97 -24.04 7.28
N GLU A 63 -4.09 -23.44 7.68
CA GLU A 63 -4.46 -22.07 7.34
C GLU A 63 -3.44 -21.05 7.87
N GLY A 64 -2.92 -21.29 9.08
CA GLY A 64 -1.85 -20.49 9.63
C GLY A 64 -0.57 -20.55 8.81
N THR A 65 -0.19 -21.74 8.35
CA THR A 65 0.95 -21.93 7.43
C THR A 65 0.67 -21.24 6.09
N ALA A 66 -0.53 -21.35 5.53
CA ALA A 66 -0.91 -20.70 4.27
C ALA A 66 -0.78 -19.16 4.36
N GLY A 67 -1.04 -18.56 5.52
CA GLY A 67 -0.84 -17.13 5.78
C GLY A 67 0.61 -16.65 5.62
N LEU A 68 1.60 -17.54 5.68
CA LEU A 68 2.99 -17.21 5.36
C LEU A 68 3.19 -16.73 3.92
N ALA A 69 2.21 -16.96 3.02
CA ALA A 69 2.21 -16.39 1.68
C ALA A 69 2.20 -14.85 1.70
N VAL A 70 1.56 -14.23 2.69
CA VAL A 70 1.59 -12.77 2.91
C VAL A 70 2.92 -12.36 3.52
N ALA A 71 3.39 -13.09 4.54
CA ALA A 71 4.67 -12.82 5.19
C ALA A 71 5.85 -12.87 4.22
N ALA A 72 5.89 -13.85 3.31
CA ALA A 72 6.95 -13.99 2.31
C ALA A 72 7.04 -12.76 1.39
N THR A 73 5.89 -12.24 0.94
CA THR A 73 5.83 -11.00 0.14
C THR A 73 6.44 -9.83 0.92
N ALA A 74 6.07 -9.68 2.19
CA ALA A 74 6.52 -8.60 3.03
C ALA A 74 8.02 -8.68 3.37
N VAL A 75 8.57 -9.88 3.59
CA VAL A 75 10.02 -10.08 3.79
C VAL A 75 10.81 -9.55 2.60
N ALA A 76 10.45 -9.97 1.39
CA ALA A 76 11.11 -9.48 0.19
C ALA A 76 10.93 -7.96 0.01
N GLY A 77 9.76 -7.44 0.32
CA GLY A 77 9.46 -6.01 0.30
C GLY A 77 10.33 -5.20 1.27
N ALA A 78 10.49 -5.67 2.50
CA ALA A 78 11.32 -5.02 3.53
C ALA A 78 12.79 -4.88 3.11
N ILE A 79 13.32 -5.88 2.41
CA ILE A 79 14.69 -5.88 1.90
C ILE A 79 14.80 -5.00 0.65
N THR A 80 13.82 -5.06 -0.23
CA THR A 80 13.85 -4.39 -1.54
C THR A 80 13.62 -2.88 -1.42
N ALA A 81 12.70 -2.43 -0.57
CA ALA A 81 12.35 -1.02 -0.46
C ALA A 81 13.56 -0.07 -0.25
N PRO A 82 14.48 -0.33 0.68
CA PRO A 82 15.66 0.50 0.87
C PRO A 82 16.75 0.25 -0.19
N SER A 83 16.75 -0.92 -0.85
CA SER A 83 17.87 -1.39 -1.69
C SER A 83 17.69 -1.07 -3.16
N ILE A 84 16.47 -1.04 -3.67
CA ILE A 84 16.22 -1.05 -5.12
C ILE A 84 16.73 0.21 -5.84
N ALA A 85 16.67 1.37 -5.19
CA ALA A 85 17.21 2.60 -5.74
C ALA A 85 18.74 2.58 -5.86
N VAL A 86 19.40 1.86 -4.94
CA VAL A 86 20.85 1.65 -4.94
C VAL A 86 21.26 0.60 -5.98
N LEU A 87 20.46 -0.46 -6.15
CA LEU A 87 20.74 -1.53 -7.10
C LEU A 87 20.49 -1.11 -8.56
N LEU A 88 19.54 -0.21 -8.80
CA LEU A 88 19.14 0.26 -10.14
C LEU A 88 19.33 1.79 -10.31
N PRO A 89 20.55 2.33 -10.02
CA PRO A 89 20.74 3.79 -9.96
C PRO A 89 20.71 4.46 -11.33
N ARG A 90 21.02 3.72 -12.40
CA ARG A 90 21.16 4.26 -13.76
C ARG A 90 20.10 3.78 -14.74
N THR A 91 19.17 2.95 -14.29
CA THR A 91 18.16 2.34 -15.16
C THR A 91 16.97 3.29 -15.35
N ASP A 92 16.49 3.45 -16.57
CA ASP A 92 15.29 4.19 -16.89
C ASP A 92 14.08 3.66 -16.12
N ARG A 93 13.28 4.57 -15.52
CA ARG A 93 12.19 4.20 -14.60
C ARG A 93 11.02 3.53 -15.32
N ARG A 94 10.78 3.82 -16.61
CA ARG A 94 9.80 3.09 -17.42
C ARG A 94 10.19 1.62 -17.53
N THR A 95 11.44 1.33 -17.85
CA THR A 95 11.96 -0.04 -17.97
C THR A 95 11.87 -0.79 -16.64
N VAL A 96 12.23 -0.12 -15.54
CA VAL A 96 12.14 -0.71 -14.19
C VAL A 96 10.69 -1.02 -13.84
N LEU A 97 9.78 -0.07 -13.96
CA LEU A 97 8.36 -0.26 -13.61
C LEU A 97 7.69 -1.34 -14.47
N THR A 98 7.98 -1.36 -15.77
CA THR A 98 7.52 -2.44 -16.66
C THR A 98 8.06 -3.80 -16.23
N GLY A 99 9.37 -3.89 -15.95
CA GLY A 99 10.00 -5.13 -15.49
C GLY A 99 9.44 -5.64 -14.16
N LEU A 100 9.12 -4.73 -13.23
CA LEU A 100 8.49 -5.09 -11.96
C LEU A 100 7.06 -5.64 -12.13
N LEU A 101 6.27 -5.07 -13.06
CA LEU A 101 4.94 -5.61 -13.38
C LEU A 101 5.02 -6.98 -14.07
N VAL A 102 6.01 -7.18 -14.95
CA VAL A 102 6.29 -8.51 -15.53
C VAL A 102 6.71 -9.49 -14.43
N ALA A 103 7.58 -9.09 -13.51
CA ALA A 103 7.97 -9.92 -12.36
C ALA A 103 6.77 -10.31 -11.49
N ALA A 104 5.83 -9.38 -11.26
CA ALA A 104 4.59 -9.66 -10.56
C ALA A 104 3.69 -10.65 -11.32
N ALA A 105 3.60 -10.51 -12.64
CA ALA A 105 2.85 -11.45 -13.47
C ALA A 105 3.48 -12.86 -13.43
N VAL A 106 4.80 -12.96 -13.54
CA VAL A 106 5.54 -14.23 -13.41
C VAL A 106 5.33 -14.83 -12.01
N SER A 107 5.36 -14.00 -10.95
CA SER A 107 5.06 -14.43 -9.59
C SER A 107 3.66 -15.04 -9.47
N ASN A 108 2.64 -14.32 -9.94
CA ASN A 108 1.26 -14.80 -9.90
C ASN A 108 1.08 -16.09 -10.74
N LEU A 109 1.71 -16.18 -11.90
CA LEU A 109 1.70 -17.40 -12.71
C LEU A 109 2.38 -18.56 -11.98
N ALA A 110 3.54 -18.33 -11.35
CA ALA A 110 4.24 -19.35 -10.56
C ALA A 110 3.34 -19.86 -9.40
N VAL A 111 2.63 -18.97 -8.74
CA VAL A 111 1.64 -19.33 -7.70
C VAL A 111 0.49 -20.13 -8.29
N ALA A 112 -0.07 -19.73 -9.43
CA ALA A 112 -1.19 -20.41 -10.09
C ALA A 112 -0.87 -21.87 -10.45
N VAL A 113 0.39 -22.13 -10.88
CA VAL A 113 0.83 -23.50 -11.27
C VAL A 113 1.64 -24.20 -10.19
N ALA A 114 1.73 -23.65 -8.97
CA ALA A 114 2.56 -24.19 -7.91
C ALA A 114 2.16 -25.64 -7.54
N PRO A 115 3.08 -26.60 -7.64
CA PRO A 115 2.80 -28.00 -7.25
C PRO A 115 2.81 -28.18 -5.74
N GLY A 116 3.29 -27.20 -4.97
CA GLY A 116 3.39 -27.25 -3.52
C GLY A 116 3.69 -25.88 -2.92
N PHE A 117 3.56 -25.79 -1.61
CA PHE A 117 3.62 -24.54 -0.86
C PHE A 117 4.98 -23.83 -0.97
N ALA A 118 6.09 -24.57 -1.07
CA ALA A 118 7.42 -23.98 -1.22
C ALA A 118 7.57 -23.16 -2.52
N VAL A 119 7.05 -23.66 -3.64
CA VAL A 119 7.06 -22.93 -4.94
C VAL A 119 6.17 -21.70 -4.87
N LEU A 120 5.04 -21.80 -4.20
CA LEU A 120 4.16 -20.67 -3.93
C LEU A 120 4.92 -19.57 -3.16
N LEU A 121 5.62 -19.92 -2.08
CA LEU A 121 6.40 -18.95 -1.29
C LEU A 121 7.49 -18.26 -2.12
N LEU A 122 8.20 -19.00 -2.98
CA LEU A 122 9.18 -18.41 -3.89
C LEU A 122 8.54 -17.40 -4.85
N GLY A 123 7.38 -17.73 -5.40
CA GLY A 123 6.60 -16.78 -6.19
C GLY A 123 6.26 -15.52 -5.37
N ARG A 124 5.81 -15.67 -4.14
CA ARG A 124 5.45 -14.55 -3.25
C ARG A 124 6.63 -13.64 -2.92
N LEU A 125 7.85 -14.19 -2.78
CA LEU A 125 9.07 -13.38 -2.63
C LEU A 125 9.29 -12.49 -3.86
N VAL A 126 9.11 -13.01 -5.07
CA VAL A 126 9.23 -12.24 -6.32
C VAL A 126 8.20 -11.10 -6.34
N LEU A 127 6.96 -11.35 -5.90
CA LEU A 127 5.94 -10.30 -5.80
C LEU A 127 6.35 -9.19 -4.83
N GLY A 128 6.96 -9.54 -3.70
CA GLY A 128 7.44 -8.56 -2.72
C GLY A 128 8.48 -7.60 -3.30
N VAL A 129 9.41 -8.13 -4.12
CA VAL A 129 10.36 -7.28 -4.87
C VAL A 129 9.61 -6.35 -5.82
N ALA A 130 8.64 -6.88 -6.56
CA ALA A 130 7.86 -6.11 -7.52
C ALA A 130 7.08 -4.97 -6.86
N ILE A 131 6.36 -5.24 -5.79
CA ILE A 131 5.57 -4.24 -5.05
C ILE A 131 6.44 -3.15 -4.48
N ALA A 132 7.48 -3.51 -3.71
CA ALA A 132 8.34 -2.55 -3.05
C ALA A 132 9.08 -1.65 -4.06
N GLY A 133 9.56 -2.24 -5.15
CA GLY A 133 10.18 -1.50 -6.23
C GLY A 133 9.21 -0.55 -6.94
N TYR A 134 8.00 -0.98 -7.19
CA TYR A 134 7.00 -0.16 -7.86
C TYR A 134 6.60 1.05 -7.00
N TRP A 135 6.35 0.84 -5.72
CA TRP A 135 6.08 1.92 -4.76
C TRP A 135 7.22 2.94 -4.70
N SER A 136 8.46 2.49 -4.79
CA SER A 136 9.63 3.36 -4.74
C SER A 136 9.73 4.33 -5.93
N PHE A 137 9.17 3.95 -7.09
CA PHE A 137 9.40 4.71 -8.32
C PHE A 137 8.14 5.27 -8.99
N ALA A 138 6.94 4.70 -8.73
CA ALA A 138 5.73 5.03 -9.48
C ALA A 138 5.33 6.51 -9.35
N PHE A 139 5.37 7.07 -8.13
CA PHE A 139 5.03 8.48 -7.90
C PHE A 139 6.00 9.41 -8.65
N GLY A 140 7.31 9.23 -8.47
CA GLY A 140 8.32 10.04 -9.14
C GLY A 140 8.31 9.90 -10.66
N ALA A 141 7.95 8.74 -11.20
CA ALA A 141 7.79 8.57 -12.63
C ALA A 141 6.54 9.30 -13.16
N GLY A 142 5.43 9.23 -12.42
CA GLY A 142 4.18 9.90 -12.76
C GLY A 142 4.29 11.43 -12.78
N THR A 143 4.93 12.02 -11.76
CA THR A 143 5.13 13.49 -11.67
C THR A 143 6.01 14.03 -12.78
N ARG A 144 6.96 13.23 -13.28
CA ARG A 144 7.77 13.60 -14.44
C ARG A 144 7.07 13.40 -15.76
N ALA A 145 6.22 12.37 -15.86
CA ALA A 145 5.43 12.13 -17.07
C ALA A 145 4.39 13.23 -17.31
N VAL A 146 3.86 13.83 -16.22
CA VAL A 146 2.86 14.91 -16.29
C VAL A 146 3.26 16.03 -15.31
N PRO A 147 4.19 16.90 -15.66
CA PRO A 147 4.69 17.96 -14.80
C PRO A 147 3.58 18.92 -14.30
N GLY A 148 3.67 19.34 -13.05
CA GLY A 148 2.71 20.26 -12.42
C GLY A 148 1.38 19.63 -12.02
N ARG A 149 1.26 18.28 -12.06
CA ARG A 149 0.05 17.53 -11.71
C ARG A 149 0.28 16.52 -10.58
N ASP A 150 1.17 16.82 -9.65
CA ASP A 150 1.58 15.91 -8.57
C ASP A 150 0.40 15.41 -7.73
N SER A 151 -0.58 16.27 -7.44
CA SER A 151 -1.79 15.90 -6.73
C SER A 151 -2.64 14.88 -7.50
N VAL A 152 -2.71 15.00 -8.83
CA VAL A 152 -3.46 14.07 -9.66
C VAL A 152 -2.76 12.72 -9.71
N VAL A 153 -1.43 12.69 -9.84
CA VAL A 153 -0.63 11.45 -9.78
C VAL A 153 -0.86 10.74 -8.44
N SER A 154 -0.74 11.45 -7.33
CA SER A 154 -0.96 10.89 -5.99
C SER A 154 -2.38 10.34 -5.82
N THR A 155 -3.39 11.11 -6.24
CA THR A 155 -4.79 10.68 -6.17
C THR A 155 -5.07 9.45 -7.02
N SER A 156 -4.49 9.38 -8.23
CA SER A 156 -4.68 8.23 -9.13
C SER A 156 -4.03 6.96 -8.59
N ILE A 157 -2.84 7.06 -8.00
CA ILE A 157 -2.20 5.93 -7.30
C ILE A 157 -3.07 5.47 -6.13
N ALA A 158 -3.58 6.41 -5.32
CA ALA A 158 -4.47 6.09 -4.21
C ALA A 158 -5.79 5.44 -4.67
N LEU A 159 -6.35 5.88 -5.80
CA LEU A 159 -7.53 5.25 -6.42
C LEU A 159 -7.21 3.82 -6.86
N GLY A 160 -6.03 3.55 -7.42
CA GLY A 160 -5.59 2.19 -7.76
C GLY A 160 -5.59 1.27 -6.54
N VAL A 161 -5.04 1.72 -5.42
CA VAL A 161 -5.08 0.98 -4.13
C VAL A 161 -6.53 0.74 -3.67
N THR A 162 -7.35 1.78 -3.73
CA THR A 162 -8.76 1.70 -3.32
C THR A 162 -9.55 0.69 -4.15
N LEU A 163 -9.38 0.69 -5.47
CA LEU A 163 -10.01 -0.28 -6.37
C LEU A 163 -9.58 -1.70 -6.07
N ALA A 164 -8.28 -1.92 -5.79
CA ALA A 164 -7.76 -3.23 -5.41
C ALA A 164 -8.36 -3.76 -4.10
N THR A 165 -8.50 -2.89 -3.10
CA THR A 165 -8.98 -3.31 -1.77
C THR A 165 -10.49 -3.44 -1.71
N ILE A 166 -11.26 -2.55 -2.35
CA ILE A 166 -12.73 -2.59 -2.31
C ILE A 166 -13.29 -3.64 -3.27
N GLY A 167 -12.77 -3.70 -4.51
CA GLY A 167 -13.30 -4.57 -5.54
C GLY A 167 -12.49 -5.87 -5.70
N GLY A 168 -11.15 -5.77 -5.64
CA GLY A 168 -10.25 -6.87 -5.94
C GLY A 168 -10.38 -8.04 -4.97
N VAL A 169 -10.40 -7.78 -3.66
CA VAL A 169 -10.48 -8.82 -2.62
C VAL A 169 -11.82 -9.59 -2.65
N PRO A 170 -12.99 -8.95 -2.67
CA PRO A 170 -14.27 -9.66 -2.79
C PRO A 170 -14.42 -10.39 -4.12
N LEU A 171 -13.99 -9.77 -5.24
CA LEU A 171 -14.05 -10.40 -6.55
C LEU A 171 -13.15 -11.64 -6.62
N ALA A 172 -11.96 -11.57 -6.03
CA ALA A 172 -11.05 -12.72 -5.93
C ALA A 172 -11.65 -13.86 -5.10
N SER A 173 -12.38 -13.54 -4.02
CA SER A 173 -13.11 -14.53 -3.24
C SER A 173 -14.20 -15.20 -4.07
N LEU A 174 -15.07 -14.43 -4.75
CA LEU A 174 -16.11 -14.95 -5.65
C LEU A 174 -15.55 -15.85 -6.75
N LEU A 175 -14.50 -15.39 -7.44
CA LEU A 175 -13.85 -16.18 -8.48
C LEU A 175 -13.20 -17.44 -7.91
N GLY A 176 -12.56 -17.32 -6.74
CA GLY A 176 -11.94 -18.45 -6.06
C GLY A 176 -12.94 -19.57 -5.74
N ASP A 177 -14.13 -19.18 -5.28
CA ASP A 177 -15.21 -20.12 -4.98
C ASP A 177 -15.84 -20.72 -6.25
N ALA A 178 -15.95 -19.93 -7.34
CA ALA A 178 -16.58 -20.37 -8.57
C ALA A 178 -15.68 -21.25 -9.45
N VAL A 179 -14.38 -20.90 -9.58
CA VAL A 179 -13.49 -21.50 -10.59
C VAL A 179 -12.14 -21.98 -10.00
N GLY A 180 -11.99 -21.88 -8.68
CA GLY A 180 -10.79 -22.31 -7.96
C GLY A 180 -9.72 -21.21 -7.82
N TRP A 181 -8.99 -21.29 -6.72
CA TRP A 181 -8.01 -20.28 -6.31
C TRP A 181 -6.84 -20.09 -7.30
N ARG A 182 -6.44 -21.17 -8.01
CA ARG A 182 -5.35 -21.10 -8.99
C ARG A 182 -5.68 -20.18 -10.16
N LEU A 183 -6.92 -20.20 -10.66
CA LEU A 183 -7.34 -19.37 -11.76
C LEU A 183 -7.38 -17.88 -11.34
N VAL A 184 -7.66 -17.57 -10.08
CA VAL A 184 -7.59 -16.19 -9.55
C VAL A 184 -6.19 -15.63 -9.72
N PHE A 185 -5.14 -16.39 -9.38
CA PHE A 185 -3.75 -15.99 -9.62
C PHE A 185 -3.40 -15.94 -11.11
N GLY A 186 -3.97 -16.84 -11.93
CA GLY A 186 -3.83 -16.78 -13.40
C GLY A 186 -4.39 -15.49 -13.99
N VAL A 187 -5.57 -15.06 -13.55
CA VAL A 187 -6.18 -13.78 -13.94
C VAL A 187 -5.31 -12.60 -13.49
N ALA A 188 -4.79 -12.64 -12.26
CA ALA A 188 -3.88 -11.61 -11.75
C ALA A 188 -2.58 -11.53 -12.57
N ALA A 189 -2.06 -12.67 -13.04
CA ALA A 189 -0.91 -12.70 -13.95
C ALA A 189 -1.23 -12.03 -15.29
N ALA A 190 -2.39 -12.33 -15.90
CA ALA A 190 -2.83 -11.70 -17.15
C ALA A 190 -3.02 -10.18 -16.99
N LEU A 191 -3.64 -9.74 -15.89
CA LEU A 191 -3.78 -8.32 -15.56
C LEU A 191 -2.41 -7.65 -15.34
N GLY A 192 -1.44 -8.37 -14.75
CA GLY A 192 -0.06 -7.91 -14.58
C GLY A 192 0.63 -7.65 -15.91
N ILE A 193 0.49 -8.55 -16.88
CA ILE A 193 1.00 -8.35 -18.25
C ILE A 193 0.30 -7.18 -18.93
N ALA A 194 -1.02 -7.07 -18.82
CA ALA A 194 -1.76 -5.95 -19.41
C ALA A 194 -1.30 -4.59 -18.81
N ALA A 195 -1.10 -4.52 -17.51
CA ALA A 195 -0.57 -3.33 -16.83
C ALA A 195 0.88 -3.03 -17.27
N ALA A 196 1.73 -4.05 -17.41
CA ALA A 196 3.09 -3.90 -17.90
C ALA A 196 3.12 -3.32 -19.32
N LEU A 197 2.28 -3.83 -20.21
CA LEU A 197 2.13 -3.31 -21.56
C LEU A 197 1.61 -1.87 -21.56
N ALA A 198 0.61 -1.57 -20.73
CA ALA A 198 0.09 -0.20 -20.60
C ALA A 198 1.18 0.77 -20.16
N VAL A 199 1.98 0.43 -19.15
CA VAL A 199 3.12 1.27 -18.69
C VAL A 199 4.19 1.38 -19.78
N ALA A 200 4.55 0.27 -20.44
CA ALA A 200 5.55 0.26 -21.51
C ALA A 200 5.16 1.14 -22.70
N LEU A 201 3.87 1.20 -23.04
CA LEU A 201 3.39 1.93 -24.21
C LEU A 201 3.06 3.40 -23.92
N THR A 202 2.71 3.74 -22.70
CA THR A 202 2.20 5.08 -22.37
C THR A 202 3.18 5.94 -21.57
N LEU A 203 3.99 5.33 -20.69
CA LEU A 203 4.95 6.09 -19.89
C LEU A 203 6.14 6.53 -20.75
N PRO A 204 6.47 7.81 -20.83
CA PRO A 204 7.68 8.26 -21.52
C PRO A 204 8.94 7.74 -20.81
N PRO A 205 10.11 7.72 -21.48
CA PRO A 205 11.38 7.46 -20.79
C PRO A 205 11.58 8.44 -19.64
N VAL A 206 11.87 7.91 -18.43
CA VAL A 206 12.07 8.70 -17.22
C VAL A 206 13.47 8.46 -16.68
N PRO A 207 14.40 9.42 -16.86
CA PRO A 207 15.77 9.28 -16.36
C PRO A 207 15.83 9.04 -14.85
N PRO A 208 16.82 8.32 -14.36
CA PRO A 208 17.02 8.06 -12.93
C PRO A 208 17.27 9.36 -12.16
N HIS A 209 16.88 9.36 -10.87
CA HIS A 209 17.17 10.44 -9.93
C HIS A 209 18.30 10.05 -8.98
N PRO A 210 19.16 10.98 -8.55
CA PRO A 210 20.12 10.71 -7.48
C PRO A 210 19.38 10.21 -6.24
N ALA A 211 19.80 9.07 -5.71
CA ALA A 211 19.20 8.49 -4.50
C ALA A 211 19.49 9.38 -3.28
N ALA A 212 18.54 9.47 -2.35
CA ALA A 212 18.79 10.05 -1.03
C ALA A 212 19.95 9.30 -0.36
N GLY A 213 20.97 10.04 0.09
CA GLY A 213 22.22 9.43 0.59
C GLY A 213 22.03 8.71 1.92
N MET A 214 22.85 7.71 2.20
CA MET A 214 22.89 6.93 3.45
C MET A 214 23.03 7.83 4.71
N ALA A 215 23.63 9.01 4.56
CA ALA A 215 23.75 9.99 5.65
C ALA A 215 22.39 10.52 6.12
N MET A 216 21.45 10.76 5.20
CA MET A 216 20.11 11.22 5.54
C MET A 216 19.31 10.15 6.29
N LEU A 217 19.47 8.88 5.90
CA LEU A 217 18.84 7.76 6.59
C LEU A 217 19.39 7.60 8.03
N ARG A 218 20.70 7.68 8.20
CA ARG A 218 21.32 7.63 9.55
C ARG A 218 20.85 8.77 10.43
N ALA A 219 20.73 9.99 9.89
CA ALA A 219 20.23 11.13 10.64
C ALA A 219 18.76 10.98 11.01
N ALA A 220 17.92 10.41 10.14
CA ALA A 220 16.53 10.09 10.44
C ALA A 220 16.41 9.03 11.56
N LEU A 221 17.25 7.99 11.53
CA LEU A 221 17.31 6.97 12.58
C LEU A 221 17.74 7.54 13.96
N ALA A 222 18.49 8.63 14.00
CA ALA A 222 18.88 9.29 15.25
C ALA A 222 17.74 10.12 15.90
N ASN A 223 16.65 10.39 15.16
CA ASN A 223 15.52 11.13 15.71
C ASN A 223 14.63 10.21 16.56
N ARG A 224 14.73 10.33 17.89
CA ARG A 224 13.98 9.52 18.86
C ARG A 224 12.44 9.63 18.72
N TRP A 225 11.94 10.79 18.31
CA TRP A 225 10.51 11.00 18.13
C TRP A 225 10.01 10.29 16.87
N LEU A 226 10.78 10.36 15.78
CA LEU A 226 10.51 9.58 14.58
C LEU A 226 10.53 8.09 14.89
N MET A 227 11.54 7.60 15.60
CA MET A 227 11.65 6.17 15.95
C MET A 227 10.51 5.69 16.87
N ALA A 228 10.03 6.53 17.78
CA ALA A 228 8.85 6.21 18.58
C ALA A 228 7.58 6.09 17.70
N GLY A 229 7.41 6.97 16.71
CA GLY A 229 6.31 6.86 15.75
C GLY A 229 6.45 5.65 14.82
N VAL A 230 7.65 5.34 14.36
CA VAL A 230 7.95 4.12 13.60
C VAL A 230 7.60 2.87 14.41
N LEU A 231 7.92 2.84 15.71
CA LEU A 231 7.46 1.77 16.61
C LEU A 231 5.93 1.68 16.67
N GLY A 232 5.23 2.82 16.75
CA GLY A 232 3.77 2.85 16.68
C GLY A 232 3.23 2.27 15.39
N VAL A 233 3.90 2.54 14.25
CA VAL A 233 3.57 1.93 12.94
C VAL A 233 3.79 0.42 12.98
N VAL A 234 4.90 -0.06 13.53
CA VAL A 234 5.15 -1.51 13.70
C VAL A 234 4.05 -2.16 14.52
N LEU A 235 3.68 -1.57 15.65
CA LEU A 235 2.66 -2.14 16.53
C LEU A 235 1.29 -2.21 15.85
N VAL A 236 0.84 -1.14 15.20
CA VAL A 236 -0.49 -1.14 14.56
C VAL A 236 -0.54 -2.05 13.34
N ALA A 237 0.51 -2.07 12.51
CA ALA A 237 0.58 -2.95 11.36
C ALA A 237 0.70 -4.42 11.79
N PHE A 238 1.51 -4.74 12.80
CA PHE A 238 1.56 -6.08 13.39
C PHE A 238 0.17 -6.51 13.86
N GLY A 239 -0.52 -5.66 14.61
CA GLY A 239 -1.86 -5.95 15.12
C GLY A 239 -2.85 -6.28 14.02
N ASN A 240 -2.87 -5.48 12.95
CA ASN A 240 -3.73 -5.76 11.80
C ASN A 240 -3.35 -7.08 11.12
N PHE A 241 -2.06 -7.27 10.81
CA PHE A 241 -1.62 -8.42 10.01
C PHE A 241 -1.50 -9.72 10.81
N ALA A 242 -1.62 -9.70 12.13
CA ALA A 242 -1.87 -10.90 12.92
C ALA A 242 -3.25 -11.52 12.63
N ALA A 243 -4.21 -10.73 12.14
CA ALA A 243 -5.58 -11.17 11.87
C ALA A 243 -5.98 -11.10 10.38
N TYR A 244 -5.56 -10.06 9.66
CA TYR A 244 -6.06 -9.77 8.31
C TYR A 244 -5.85 -10.90 7.28
N PRO A 245 -4.72 -11.61 7.21
CA PRO A 245 -4.55 -12.73 6.27
C PRO A 245 -5.62 -13.84 6.46
N TYR A 246 -6.18 -13.91 7.66
CA TYR A 246 -7.12 -14.93 8.11
C TYR A 246 -8.56 -14.40 8.26
N ILE A 247 -8.85 -13.21 7.71
CA ILE A 247 -10.17 -12.57 7.83
C ILE A 247 -11.29 -13.46 7.28
N ARG A 248 -11.00 -14.21 6.22
CA ARG A 248 -11.94 -15.16 5.64
C ARG A 248 -12.28 -16.27 6.63
N VAL A 249 -11.29 -16.83 7.31
CA VAL A 249 -11.50 -17.84 8.37
C VAL A 249 -12.40 -17.27 9.47
N ALA A 250 -12.12 -16.05 9.94
CA ALA A 250 -12.94 -15.40 10.96
C ALA A 250 -14.41 -15.22 10.56
N ILE A 251 -14.68 -15.04 9.27
CA ILE A 251 -16.04 -14.88 8.75
C ILE A 251 -16.70 -16.25 8.61
N GLU A 252 -16.01 -17.22 8.01
CA GLU A 252 -16.53 -18.56 7.74
C GLU A 252 -16.82 -19.35 9.03
N ASP A 253 -16.13 -19.09 10.10
CA ASP A 253 -16.42 -19.64 11.45
C ASP A 253 -17.83 -19.27 11.95
N ILE A 254 -18.44 -18.18 11.45
CA ILE A 254 -19.77 -17.72 11.84
C ILE A 254 -20.78 -17.94 10.71
N ASP A 255 -20.46 -17.53 9.49
CA ASP A 255 -21.33 -17.67 8.31
C ASP A 255 -20.52 -17.58 7.01
N ALA A 256 -20.26 -18.72 6.38
CA ALA A 256 -19.54 -18.80 5.12
C ALA A 256 -20.27 -18.05 3.97
N GLY A 257 -21.61 -17.97 4.01
CA GLY A 257 -22.41 -17.26 3.01
C GLY A 257 -22.23 -15.74 3.04
N ALA A 258 -21.73 -15.21 4.17
CA ALA A 258 -21.50 -13.77 4.35
C ALA A 258 -20.11 -13.32 3.87
N THR A 259 -19.20 -14.22 3.49
CA THR A 259 -17.78 -13.92 3.22
C THR A 259 -17.60 -12.78 2.24
N VAL A 260 -18.18 -12.86 1.05
CA VAL A 260 -18.02 -11.87 -0.01
C VAL A 260 -18.52 -10.49 0.42
N TRP A 261 -19.70 -10.46 1.06
CA TRP A 261 -20.31 -9.21 1.51
C TRP A 261 -19.54 -8.55 2.63
N LEU A 262 -18.98 -9.31 3.56
CA LEU A 262 -18.17 -8.78 4.65
C LEU A 262 -16.79 -8.32 4.17
N LEU A 263 -16.17 -9.01 3.21
CA LEU A 263 -14.95 -8.52 2.56
C LEU A 263 -15.19 -7.21 1.80
N LEU A 264 -16.33 -7.10 1.10
CA LEU A 264 -16.73 -5.84 0.45
C LEU A 264 -16.97 -4.74 1.49
N ALA A 265 -17.69 -5.05 2.57
CA ALA A 265 -17.95 -4.11 3.66
C ALA A 265 -16.67 -3.61 4.34
N TRP A 266 -15.67 -4.50 4.52
CA TRP A 266 -14.34 -4.14 4.99
C TRP A 266 -13.66 -3.14 4.05
N GLY A 267 -13.70 -3.38 2.74
CA GLY A 267 -13.14 -2.49 1.72
C GLY A 267 -13.84 -1.12 1.66
N VAL A 268 -15.17 -1.11 1.70
CA VAL A 268 -15.97 0.15 1.74
C VAL A 268 -15.71 0.91 3.03
N GLY A 269 -15.66 0.22 4.17
CA GLY A 269 -15.22 0.80 5.45
C GLY A 269 -13.84 1.43 5.31
N GLY A 270 -12.92 0.74 4.63
CA GLY A 270 -11.56 1.24 4.38
C GLY A 270 -11.53 2.53 3.56
N MET A 271 -12.34 2.63 2.51
CA MET A 271 -12.47 3.88 1.75
C MET A 271 -12.97 5.03 2.64
N ALA A 272 -13.99 4.78 3.45
CA ALA A 272 -14.49 5.76 4.41
C ALA A 272 -13.40 6.18 5.41
N GLY A 273 -12.57 5.24 5.86
CA GLY A 273 -11.42 5.48 6.72
C GLY A 273 -10.36 6.39 6.09
N ASN A 274 -9.96 6.12 4.84
CA ASN A 274 -9.03 6.96 4.09
C ASN A 274 -9.56 8.41 3.96
N LEU A 275 -10.84 8.57 3.60
CA LEU A 275 -11.48 9.88 3.49
C LEU A 275 -11.55 10.60 4.85
N ALA A 276 -11.89 9.87 5.91
CA ALA A 276 -11.94 10.41 7.27
C ALA A 276 -10.56 10.90 7.73
N ALA A 277 -9.48 10.11 7.49
CA ALA A 277 -8.13 10.51 7.84
C ALA A 277 -7.72 11.80 7.12
N GLY A 278 -8.01 11.92 5.82
CA GLY A 278 -7.77 13.14 5.05
C GLY A 278 -8.59 14.34 5.57
N ARG A 279 -9.90 14.14 5.82
CA ARG A 279 -10.82 15.19 6.31
C ARG A 279 -10.41 15.73 7.68
N PHE A 280 -9.91 14.87 8.56
CA PHE A 280 -9.50 15.24 9.92
C PHE A 280 -7.98 15.45 10.06
N ALA A 281 -7.23 15.59 8.95
CA ALA A 281 -5.78 15.82 8.96
C ALA A 281 -5.35 17.05 9.78
N GLY A 282 -6.22 18.05 9.93
CA GLY A 282 -6.01 19.20 10.83
C GLY A 282 -5.93 18.82 12.30
N ARG A 283 -6.52 17.68 12.70
CA ARG A 283 -6.48 17.14 14.07
C ARG A 283 -5.58 15.90 14.15
N LEU A 284 -4.43 15.94 13.50
CA LEU A 284 -3.57 14.77 13.28
C LEU A 284 -3.27 13.99 14.56
N ARG A 285 -3.04 14.67 15.69
CA ARG A 285 -2.79 14.00 16.99
C ARG A 285 -3.94 13.08 17.40
N ALA A 286 -5.18 13.55 17.22
CA ALA A 286 -6.35 12.75 17.53
C ALA A 286 -6.51 11.59 16.55
N VAL A 287 -6.31 11.83 15.25
CA VAL A 287 -6.49 10.81 14.20
C VAL A 287 -5.46 9.69 14.35
N VAL A 288 -4.18 10.02 14.55
CA VAL A 288 -3.10 9.02 14.63
C VAL A 288 -3.21 8.14 15.88
N ALA A 289 -3.83 8.63 16.95
CA ALA A 289 -4.12 7.85 18.15
C ALA A 289 -5.46 7.07 18.05
N ALA A 290 -6.50 7.72 17.50
CA ALA A 290 -7.83 7.12 17.40
C ALA A 290 -7.88 5.96 16.39
N ALA A 291 -7.17 6.05 15.25
CA ALA A 291 -7.20 5.00 14.24
C ALA A 291 -6.75 3.62 14.80
N PRO A 292 -5.60 3.48 15.49
CA PRO A 292 -5.23 2.21 16.10
C PRO A 292 -6.17 1.76 17.24
N LEU A 293 -6.74 2.69 18.01
CA LEU A 293 -7.72 2.34 19.05
C LEU A 293 -9.04 1.83 18.46
N LEU A 294 -9.51 2.45 17.39
CA LEU A 294 -10.66 1.96 16.64
C LEU A 294 -10.38 0.59 16.00
N LEU A 295 -9.15 0.38 15.49
CA LEU A 295 -8.72 -0.93 14.99
C LEU A 295 -8.78 -1.98 16.11
N ALA A 296 -8.26 -1.68 17.28
CA ALA A 296 -8.34 -2.57 18.43
C ALA A 296 -9.81 -2.89 18.78
N GLY A 297 -10.69 -1.90 18.77
CA GLY A 297 -12.13 -2.10 18.97
C GLY A 297 -12.76 -2.99 17.91
N GLY A 298 -12.48 -2.76 16.62
CA GLY A 298 -12.98 -3.58 15.51
C GLY A 298 -12.53 -5.03 15.61
N LEU A 299 -11.23 -5.25 15.88
CA LEU A 299 -10.67 -6.60 16.07
C LEU A 299 -11.29 -7.31 17.29
N LEU A 300 -11.47 -6.59 18.40
CA LEU A 300 -12.09 -7.13 19.63
C LEU A 300 -13.55 -7.54 19.38
N VAL A 301 -14.33 -6.68 18.73
CA VAL A 301 -15.73 -6.97 18.39
C VAL A 301 -15.79 -8.19 17.44
N THR A 302 -14.89 -8.27 16.45
CA THR A 302 -14.78 -9.44 15.56
C THR A 302 -14.42 -10.71 16.35
N ALA A 303 -13.47 -10.63 17.30
CA ALA A 303 -13.02 -11.77 18.10
C ALA A 303 -14.10 -12.32 19.05
N THR A 304 -15.05 -11.49 19.44
CA THR A 304 -16.11 -11.84 20.43
C THR A 304 -17.51 -11.86 19.83
N ALA A 305 -17.62 -11.78 18.50
CA ALA A 305 -18.92 -11.69 17.80
C ALA A 305 -19.77 -12.96 18.04
N PRO A 306 -20.94 -12.84 18.70
CA PRO A 306 -21.84 -13.97 18.91
C PRO A 306 -22.81 -14.18 17.72
N SER A 307 -22.81 -13.29 16.73
CA SER A 307 -23.76 -13.30 15.62
C SER A 307 -23.25 -12.50 14.43
N LEU A 308 -23.80 -12.78 13.26
CA LEU A 308 -23.43 -12.13 12.00
C LEU A 308 -23.54 -10.57 12.04
N PRO A 309 -24.59 -9.93 12.60
CA PRO A 309 -24.63 -8.47 12.66
C PRO A 309 -23.50 -7.86 13.49
N VAL A 310 -23.10 -8.49 14.59
CA VAL A 310 -21.99 -8.03 15.43
C VAL A 310 -20.66 -8.22 14.71
N LEU A 311 -20.47 -9.35 14.03
CA LEU A 311 -19.32 -9.59 13.17
C LEU A 311 -19.22 -8.53 12.09
N ALA A 312 -20.32 -8.23 11.39
CA ALA A 312 -20.36 -7.22 10.34
C ALA A 312 -19.95 -5.82 10.86
N ALA A 313 -20.45 -5.43 12.03
CA ALA A 313 -20.06 -4.18 12.67
C ALA A 313 -18.54 -4.16 13.00
N GLY A 314 -18.01 -5.25 13.55
CA GLY A 314 -16.57 -5.41 13.83
C GLY A 314 -15.72 -5.29 12.57
N VAL A 315 -16.07 -6.00 11.51
CA VAL A 315 -15.37 -6.02 10.21
C VAL A 315 -15.38 -4.64 9.54
N VAL A 316 -16.51 -3.93 9.54
CA VAL A 316 -16.62 -2.57 8.99
C VAL A 316 -15.73 -1.60 9.76
N VAL A 317 -15.78 -1.63 11.10
CA VAL A 317 -14.92 -0.78 11.96
C VAL A 317 -13.46 -1.13 11.77
N TRP A 318 -13.11 -2.40 11.63
CA TRP A 318 -11.76 -2.86 11.33
C TRP A 318 -11.25 -2.27 10.00
N GLY A 319 -12.03 -2.40 8.90
CA GLY A 319 -11.67 -1.86 7.60
C GLY A 319 -11.47 -0.33 7.64
N LEU A 320 -12.43 0.38 8.24
CA LEU A 320 -12.36 1.84 8.42
C LEU A 320 -11.10 2.24 9.19
N ALA A 321 -10.88 1.64 10.34
CA ALA A 321 -9.80 2.01 11.24
C ALA A 321 -8.42 1.72 10.63
N PHE A 322 -8.22 0.53 10.06
CA PHE A 322 -6.94 0.16 9.46
C PHE A 322 -6.56 1.07 8.31
N ASN A 323 -7.48 1.40 7.41
CA ASN A 323 -7.17 2.27 6.27
C ASN A 323 -6.97 3.75 6.64
N MET A 324 -7.38 4.19 7.83
CA MET A 324 -6.97 5.49 8.38
C MET A 324 -5.46 5.53 8.74
N VAL A 325 -4.87 4.38 9.12
CA VAL A 325 -3.50 4.31 9.67
C VAL A 325 -2.45 4.78 8.68
N PRO A 326 -2.35 4.30 7.43
CA PRO A 326 -1.31 4.76 6.50
C PRO A 326 -1.33 6.26 6.28
N VAL A 327 -2.51 6.86 6.06
CA VAL A 327 -2.67 8.30 5.85
C VAL A 327 -2.23 9.10 7.08
N ALA A 328 -2.71 8.71 8.26
CA ALA A 328 -2.40 9.40 9.49
C ALA A 328 -0.90 9.31 9.85
N THR A 329 -0.30 8.13 9.70
CA THR A 329 1.10 7.91 10.03
C THR A 329 2.05 8.54 9.01
N GLN A 330 1.72 8.55 7.71
CA GLN A 330 2.47 9.30 6.70
C GLN A 330 2.51 10.80 7.01
N LEU A 331 1.36 11.39 7.32
CA LEU A 331 1.29 12.79 7.74
C LEU A 331 2.05 13.05 9.03
N TRP A 332 2.06 12.09 9.95
CA TRP A 332 2.78 12.22 11.21
C TRP A 332 4.29 12.20 11.01
N VAL A 333 4.84 11.21 10.28
CA VAL A 333 6.29 11.08 10.05
C VAL A 333 6.85 12.26 9.25
N THR A 334 6.11 12.78 8.27
CA THR A 334 6.53 13.94 7.47
C THR A 334 6.50 15.25 8.26
N ARG A 335 5.63 15.38 9.28
CA ARG A 335 5.64 16.54 10.18
C ARG A 335 6.72 16.46 11.25
N VAL A 336 7.10 15.26 11.68
CA VAL A 336 8.17 15.05 12.65
C VAL A 336 9.55 15.25 12.03
N GLU A 337 9.70 14.93 10.75
CA GLU A 337 10.97 14.99 10.02
C GLU A 337 10.80 15.65 8.64
N PRO A 338 10.45 16.95 8.57
CA PRO A 338 10.14 17.61 7.31
C PRO A 338 11.34 17.76 6.39
N GLU A 339 12.54 17.97 6.94
CA GLU A 339 13.77 18.13 6.16
C GLU A 339 14.24 16.81 5.50
N ARG A 340 13.84 15.67 6.06
CA ARG A 340 14.21 14.33 5.59
C ARG A 340 12.97 13.43 5.41
N ALA A 341 11.89 14.02 4.89
CA ALA A 341 10.60 13.35 4.73
C ALA A 341 10.70 12.05 3.92
N GLU A 342 11.51 12.01 2.86
CA GLU A 342 11.71 10.79 2.06
C GLU A 342 12.34 9.65 2.89
N SER A 343 13.36 9.97 3.71
CA SER A 343 13.98 8.97 4.59
C SER A 343 13.01 8.50 5.69
N ALA A 344 12.22 9.40 6.24
CA ALA A 344 11.20 9.06 7.24
C ALA A 344 10.10 8.15 6.66
N LEU A 345 9.64 8.44 5.44
CA LEU A 345 8.68 7.59 4.73
C LEU A 345 9.26 6.21 4.37
N SER A 346 10.53 6.17 3.95
CA SER A 346 11.22 4.89 3.68
C SER A 346 11.31 4.02 4.95
N LEU A 347 11.64 4.61 6.09
CA LEU A 347 11.64 3.92 7.39
C LEU A 347 10.25 3.42 7.76
N GLN A 348 9.20 4.23 7.53
CA GLN A 348 7.82 3.83 7.76
C GLN A 348 7.44 2.61 6.89
N VAL A 349 7.75 2.63 5.60
CA VAL A 349 7.45 1.52 4.68
C VAL A 349 8.18 0.26 5.12
N THR A 350 9.48 0.36 5.44
CA THR A 350 10.26 -0.79 5.94
C THR A 350 9.65 -1.35 7.23
N ALA A 351 9.30 -0.48 8.18
CA ALA A 351 8.67 -0.86 9.44
C ALA A 351 7.32 -1.58 9.21
N PHE A 352 6.54 -1.09 8.25
CA PHE A 352 5.27 -1.70 7.87
C PHE A 352 5.47 -3.12 7.33
N GLN A 353 6.44 -3.32 6.43
CA GLN A 353 6.74 -4.63 5.85
C GLN A 353 7.28 -5.63 6.88
N VAL A 354 8.14 -5.18 7.80
CA VAL A 354 8.59 -6.01 8.94
C VAL A 354 7.41 -6.41 9.81
N ALA A 355 6.51 -5.48 10.09
CA ALA A 355 5.32 -5.74 10.91
C ALA A 355 4.32 -6.69 10.22
N ILE A 356 4.13 -6.56 8.89
CA ILE A 356 3.33 -7.52 8.10
C ILE A 356 3.91 -8.93 8.24
N THR A 357 5.23 -9.06 8.07
CA THR A 357 5.93 -10.34 8.17
C THR A 357 5.71 -10.99 9.54
N LEU A 358 6.05 -10.26 10.61
CA LEU A 358 5.97 -10.78 11.97
C LEU A 358 4.52 -11.01 12.41
N GLY A 359 3.62 -10.09 12.06
CA GLY A 359 2.20 -10.20 12.37
C GLY A 359 1.57 -11.42 11.71
N SER A 360 1.73 -11.58 10.39
CA SER A 360 1.16 -12.72 9.65
C SER A 360 1.69 -14.05 10.16
N ALA A 361 3.00 -14.17 10.41
CA ALA A 361 3.59 -15.40 10.93
C ALA A 361 3.11 -15.72 12.36
N SER A 362 3.07 -14.70 13.25
CA SER A 362 2.62 -14.90 14.64
C SER A 362 1.12 -15.19 14.71
N GLY A 363 0.32 -14.49 13.90
CA GLY A 363 -1.12 -14.71 13.80
C GLY A 363 -1.45 -16.11 13.31
N GLY A 364 -0.74 -16.60 12.27
CA GLY A 364 -0.91 -17.94 11.75
C GLY A 364 -0.54 -19.04 12.75
N ALA A 365 0.61 -18.88 13.41
CA ALA A 365 1.02 -19.82 14.46
C ALA A 365 -0.01 -19.88 15.61
N LEU A 366 -0.60 -18.72 15.94
CA LEU A 366 -1.61 -18.65 17.01
C LEU A 366 -2.96 -19.18 16.54
N LEU A 367 -3.34 -18.95 15.27
CA LEU A 367 -4.52 -19.57 14.66
C LEU A 367 -4.43 -21.10 14.72
N ASP A 368 -3.31 -21.68 14.30
CA ASP A 368 -3.11 -23.12 14.29
C ASP A 368 -3.08 -23.71 15.71
N ALA A 369 -2.54 -22.98 16.70
CA ALA A 369 -2.40 -23.47 18.06
C ALA A 369 -3.64 -23.26 18.94
N ARG A 370 -4.40 -22.16 18.73
CA ARG A 370 -5.46 -21.69 19.63
C ARG A 370 -6.71 -21.15 18.95
N GLY A 371 -6.77 -21.23 17.62
CA GLY A 371 -7.91 -20.77 16.81
C GLY A 371 -7.90 -19.26 16.50
N MET A 372 -8.83 -18.85 15.64
CA MET A 372 -8.90 -17.50 15.09
C MET A 372 -9.10 -16.41 16.15
N GLN A 373 -9.86 -16.68 17.20
CA GLN A 373 -10.10 -15.74 18.29
C GLN A 373 -8.78 -15.28 18.94
N ALA A 374 -7.82 -16.20 19.13
CA ALA A 374 -6.54 -15.87 19.75
C ALA A 374 -5.69 -14.94 18.86
N ALA A 375 -5.71 -15.13 17.55
CA ALA A 375 -5.04 -14.25 16.59
C ALA A 375 -5.65 -12.85 16.59
N LEU A 376 -6.98 -12.73 16.60
CA LEU A 376 -7.70 -11.46 16.71
C LEU A 376 -7.39 -10.71 18.02
N LEU A 377 -7.35 -11.42 19.16
CA LEU A 377 -7.02 -10.83 20.47
C LEU A 377 -5.55 -10.38 20.54
N LEU A 378 -4.62 -11.12 19.92
CA LEU A 378 -3.24 -10.67 19.76
C LEU A 378 -3.20 -9.35 18.99
N GLY A 379 -3.89 -9.29 17.84
CA GLY A 379 -4.02 -8.08 17.03
C GLY A 379 -4.61 -6.92 17.81
N THR A 380 -5.65 -7.17 18.60
CA THR A 380 -6.28 -6.18 19.49
C THR A 380 -5.28 -5.56 20.45
N GLY A 381 -4.48 -6.39 21.14
CA GLY A 381 -3.49 -5.92 22.10
C GLY A 381 -2.42 -5.00 21.47
N PHE A 382 -1.88 -5.40 20.32
CA PHE A 382 -0.88 -4.62 19.61
C PHE A 382 -1.46 -3.31 19.03
N ALA A 383 -2.66 -3.34 18.48
CA ALA A 383 -3.33 -2.13 17.99
C ALA A 383 -3.66 -1.15 19.14
N ALA A 384 -4.12 -1.65 20.30
CA ALA A 384 -4.34 -0.83 21.48
C ALA A 384 -3.04 -0.19 22.00
N ALA A 385 -1.96 -0.97 22.08
CA ALA A 385 -0.64 -0.45 22.47
C ALA A 385 -0.15 0.65 21.53
N ALA A 386 -0.34 0.50 20.20
CA ALA A 386 -0.03 1.53 19.21
C ALA A 386 -0.82 2.82 19.46
N GLY A 387 -2.12 2.71 19.68
CA GLY A 387 -2.99 3.86 19.95
C GLY A 387 -2.60 4.61 21.22
N LEU A 388 -2.29 3.90 22.30
CA LEU A 388 -1.80 4.48 23.55
C LEU A 388 -0.43 5.16 23.35
N LEU A 389 0.48 4.54 22.61
CA LEU A 389 1.78 5.14 22.27
C LEU A 389 1.58 6.46 21.50
N PHE A 390 0.79 6.47 20.44
CA PHE A 390 0.53 7.69 19.68
C PHE A 390 -0.21 8.77 20.50
N ALA A 391 -1.10 8.39 21.41
CA ALA A 391 -1.74 9.34 22.32
C ALA A 391 -0.74 10.02 23.28
N ALA A 392 0.30 9.28 23.71
CA ALA A 392 1.37 9.79 24.54
C ALA A 392 2.40 10.65 23.78
N LEU A 393 2.56 10.43 22.45
CA LEU A 393 3.49 11.18 21.63
C LEU A 393 2.94 12.60 21.35
N ARG A 394 3.83 13.59 21.47
CA ARG A 394 3.50 14.97 21.09
C ARG A 394 3.73 15.15 19.59
N VAL A 395 2.71 15.58 18.85
CA VAL A 395 2.89 16.02 17.47
C VAL A 395 3.55 17.39 17.54
N PRO A 396 4.69 17.61 16.85
CA PRO A 396 5.26 18.95 16.73
C PRO A 396 4.20 19.89 16.16
N ARG A 397 4.08 21.08 16.76
CA ARG A 397 3.24 22.15 16.20
C ARG A 397 4.00 22.67 14.98
N GLY A 398 3.47 22.47 13.78
CA GLY A 398 3.93 23.12 12.57
C GLY A 398 3.51 24.57 12.54
#